data_c7e5f8962497492c141e79ec000d855c
#
_entry.id   c7e5f8962497492c141e79ec000d855c
#
_cell.length_a   1.000
_cell.length_b   1.000
_cell.length_c   1.000
_cell.angle_alpha   90.00
_cell.angle_beta   90.00
_cell.angle_gamma   90.00
#
_symmetry.space_group_name_H-M   'P 1'
#
loop_
_entity.id
_entity.type
_entity.pdbx_description
1 polymer ?
#
loop_
_entity_poly.entity_id
_entity_poly.type
_entity_poly.pdbx_seq_one_letter_code
_entity_poly.pdbx_strand_id
1 'polypeptide(L)'
;MEKFRVDYFTDPLCCWSWALEPQLRKLRFLLKDRLRLNYVMGGLLSEWKNFNDQMNDVARPAQLGPLWMQARNMSGQPIKENIWISNPVDTSYLACMAVKAAALQSGVAEEAMLRKLREAVMMHQRNIGELEVILEVAEDLDQKQILKKDVFREDLFSDKVSKSFKEDLNKTKAGGITRFPTLLITYKERTYQITGYRPFSELKKTFLLMEPNLELDLEIDKEEYLNSWESLTDRELEEVITPAQEECF
;
A
#
# COMPACT_ATOMS: atom_id res chain seq x y z
N MET A 1 -2.74 17.20 20.36
CA MET A 1 -3.68 17.36 19.24
C MET A 1 -4.31 16.02 18.90
N GLU A 2 -5.58 16.00 18.53
CA GLU A 2 -6.27 14.80 18.07
C GLU A 2 -5.71 14.36 16.71
N LYS A 3 -5.57 13.03 16.52
CA LYS A 3 -4.95 12.47 15.30
C LYS A 3 -6.00 11.91 14.37
N PHE A 4 -5.79 12.07 13.07
CA PHE A 4 -6.50 11.30 12.07
C PHE A 4 -6.05 9.84 12.16
N ARG A 5 -7.00 8.93 12.33
CA ARG A 5 -6.77 7.49 12.27
C ARG A 5 -7.24 6.98 10.93
N VAL A 6 -6.36 6.33 10.20
CA VAL A 6 -6.66 5.79 8.88
C VAL A 6 -6.43 4.29 8.89
N ASP A 7 -7.49 3.51 8.73
CA ASP A 7 -7.38 2.11 8.36
C ASP A 7 -7.23 2.04 6.84
N TYR A 8 -6.06 1.63 6.39
CA TYR A 8 -5.72 1.51 4.98
C TYR A 8 -5.86 0.05 4.55
N PHE A 9 -7.01 -0.27 3.95
CA PHE A 9 -7.27 -1.58 3.36
C PHE A 9 -6.53 -1.68 2.03
N THR A 10 -5.61 -2.63 1.96
CA THR A 10 -4.66 -2.75 0.88
C THR A 10 -4.16 -4.18 0.70
N ASP A 11 -3.34 -4.40 -0.32
CA ASP A 11 -2.69 -5.68 -0.60
C ASP A 11 -1.34 -5.40 -1.29
N PRO A 12 -0.28 -6.17 -1.01
CA PRO A 12 1.00 -6.02 -1.72
C PRO A 12 0.89 -6.16 -3.24
N LEU A 13 -0.06 -6.98 -3.73
CA LEU A 13 -0.29 -7.23 -5.15
C LEU A 13 -1.18 -6.18 -5.83
N CYS A 14 -1.80 -5.27 -5.08
CA CYS A 14 -2.74 -4.30 -5.63
C CYS A 14 -2.03 -3.14 -6.35
N CYS A 15 -2.11 -3.11 -7.70
CA CYS A 15 -1.52 -2.05 -8.52
C CYS A 15 -2.12 -0.66 -8.22
N TRP A 16 -3.40 -0.57 -7.89
CA TRP A 16 -4.05 0.69 -7.51
C TRP A 16 -3.60 1.21 -6.14
N SER A 17 -3.25 0.31 -5.22
CA SER A 17 -2.62 0.69 -3.95
C SER A 17 -1.21 1.23 -4.16
N TRP A 18 -0.45 0.64 -5.09
CA TRP A 18 0.84 1.15 -5.53
C TRP A 18 0.71 2.49 -6.24
N ALA A 19 -0.28 2.64 -7.12
CA ALA A 19 -0.60 3.90 -7.79
C ALA A 19 -0.90 5.05 -6.83
N LEU A 20 -1.47 4.76 -5.63
CA LEU A 20 -1.80 5.75 -4.62
C LEU A 20 -0.58 6.20 -3.79
N GLU A 21 0.52 5.47 -3.79
CA GLU A 21 1.71 5.77 -2.93
C GLU A 21 2.19 7.23 -3.00
N PRO A 22 2.35 7.86 -4.18
CA PRO A 22 2.84 9.23 -4.25
C PRO A 22 1.98 10.19 -3.43
N GLN A 23 0.65 10.10 -3.58
CA GLN A 23 -0.31 10.95 -2.92
C GLN A 23 -0.37 10.68 -1.42
N LEU A 24 -0.33 9.40 -1.04
CA LEU A 24 -0.38 8.99 0.36
C LEU A 24 0.88 9.39 1.11
N ARG A 25 2.05 9.24 0.51
CA ARG A 25 3.33 9.66 1.09
C ARG A 25 3.42 11.17 1.26
N LYS A 26 3.01 11.94 0.23
CA LYS A 26 2.89 13.40 0.35
C LYS A 26 1.98 13.79 1.50
N LEU A 27 0.80 13.19 1.59
CA LEU A 27 -0.15 13.45 2.68
C LEU A 27 0.42 13.12 4.06
N ARG A 28 1.10 11.97 4.20
CA ARG A 28 1.75 11.55 5.44
C ARG A 28 2.86 12.51 5.86
N PHE A 29 3.68 12.94 4.92
CA PHE A 29 4.73 13.91 5.17
C PHE A 29 4.18 15.26 5.69
N LEU A 30 3.09 15.74 5.09
CA LEU A 30 2.46 17.00 5.48
C LEU A 30 1.73 16.91 6.84
N LEU A 31 1.11 15.77 7.13
CA LEU A 31 0.38 15.57 8.37
C LEU A 31 1.27 15.14 9.54
N LYS A 32 2.45 14.58 9.25
CA LYS A 32 3.43 14.11 10.28
C LYS A 32 2.73 13.34 11.40
N ASP A 33 2.94 13.74 12.64
CA ASP A 33 2.37 13.12 13.83
C ASP A 33 0.84 13.24 13.95
N ARG A 34 0.19 14.02 13.10
CA ARG A 34 -1.28 14.16 13.07
C ARG A 34 -1.98 12.99 12.36
N LEU A 35 -1.25 12.16 11.65
CA LEU A 35 -1.78 10.98 10.96
C LEU A 35 -1.27 9.69 11.61
N ARG A 36 -2.19 8.79 11.95
CA ARG A 36 -1.88 7.42 12.33
C ARG A 36 -2.44 6.49 11.25
N LEU A 37 -1.55 5.86 10.51
CA LEU A 37 -1.89 4.88 9.48
C LEU A 37 -1.81 3.46 10.07
N ASN A 38 -2.82 2.65 9.80
CA ASN A 38 -2.90 1.24 10.16
C ASN A 38 -3.17 0.44 8.90
N TYR A 39 -2.27 -0.47 8.56
CA TYR A 39 -2.41 -1.31 7.37
C TYR A 39 -3.32 -2.51 7.66
N VAL A 40 -4.32 -2.72 6.81
CA VAL A 40 -5.23 -3.87 6.85
C VAL A 40 -5.04 -4.66 5.57
N MET A 41 -4.48 -5.85 5.69
CA MET A 41 -4.18 -6.72 4.55
C MET A 41 -5.45 -7.39 4.03
N GLY A 42 -5.85 -7.03 2.80
CA GLY A 42 -7.15 -7.41 2.26
C GLY A 42 -7.22 -8.79 1.62
N GLY A 43 -6.08 -9.39 1.26
CA GLY A 43 -6.04 -10.70 0.62
C GLY A 43 -6.69 -10.70 -0.77
N LEU A 44 -6.19 -9.82 -1.66
CA LEU A 44 -6.76 -9.58 -3.00
C LEU A 44 -6.94 -10.85 -3.81
N LEU A 45 -5.95 -11.74 -3.77
CA LEU A 45 -5.92 -12.98 -4.53
C LEU A 45 -5.64 -14.16 -3.59
N SER A 46 -6.69 -14.91 -3.24
CA SER A 46 -6.52 -16.15 -2.45
C SER A 46 -5.95 -17.28 -3.31
N GLU A 47 -6.58 -17.54 -4.43
CA GLU A 47 -6.20 -18.50 -5.47
C GLU A 47 -7.01 -18.24 -6.74
N TRP A 48 -6.48 -18.57 -7.91
CA TRP A 48 -7.12 -18.27 -9.20
C TRP A 48 -8.47 -18.98 -9.39
N LYS A 49 -8.62 -20.19 -8.88
CA LYS A 49 -9.91 -20.94 -9.04
C LYS A 49 -11.10 -20.23 -8.36
N ASN A 50 -10.83 -19.39 -7.35
CA ASN A 50 -11.83 -18.64 -6.61
C ASN A 50 -11.84 -17.14 -6.98
N PHE A 51 -10.93 -16.70 -7.84
CA PHE A 51 -10.81 -15.30 -8.25
C PHE A 51 -11.71 -15.01 -9.44
N ASN A 52 -12.58 -14.04 -9.29
CA ASN A 52 -13.42 -13.53 -10.36
C ASN A 52 -13.72 -12.05 -10.11
N ASP A 53 -12.99 -11.19 -10.77
CA ASP A 53 -13.26 -9.74 -10.77
C ASP A 53 -14.19 -9.40 -11.95
N GLN A 54 -15.50 -9.55 -11.71
CA GLN A 54 -16.53 -9.30 -12.73
C GLN A 54 -16.53 -7.85 -13.21
N MET A 55 -16.05 -6.90 -12.41
CA MET A 55 -16.04 -5.50 -12.77
C MET A 55 -14.98 -5.17 -13.83
N ASN A 56 -13.82 -5.82 -13.74
CA ASN A 56 -12.72 -5.65 -14.68
C ASN A 56 -12.64 -6.80 -15.70
N ASP A 57 -13.60 -7.73 -15.67
CA ASP A 57 -13.63 -8.93 -16.52
C ASP A 57 -12.33 -9.76 -16.41
N VAL A 58 -11.87 -9.97 -15.17
CA VAL A 58 -10.64 -10.71 -14.87
C VAL A 58 -10.95 -12.03 -14.18
N ALA A 59 -10.63 -13.14 -14.84
CA ALA A 59 -10.75 -14.50 -14.29
C ALA A 59 -9.44 -15.31 -14.40
N ARG A 60 -8.39 -14.77 -15.01
CA ARG A 60 -7.10 -15.43 -15.23
C ARG A 60 -5.94 -14.42 -15.30
N PRO A 61 -4.69 -14.85 -15.01
CA PRO A 61 -3.54 -13.96 -14.86
C PRO A 61 -3.33 -12.96 -15.98
N ALA A 62 -3.30 -13.42 -17.23
CA ALA A 62 -2.99 -12.56 -18.37
C ALA A 62 -3.96 -11.36 -18.54
N GLN A 63 -5.17 -11.43 -17.99
CA GLN A 63 -6.15 -10.34 -18.05
C GLN A 63 -5.83 -9.19 -17.07
N LEU A 64 -4.92 -9.40 -16.11
CA LEU A 64 -4.47 -8.33 -15.20
C LEU A 64 -3.48 -7.35 -15.85
N GLY A 65 -2.81 -7.74 -16.94
CA GLY A 65 -1.87 -6.87 -17.64
C GLY A 65 -2.48 -5.52 -18.04
N PRO A 66 -3.62 -5.47 -18.76
CA PRO A 66 -4.29 -4.22 -19.11
C PRO A 66 -4.66 -3.35 -17.90
N LEU A 67 -5.11 -3.95 -16.79
CA LEU A 67 -5.45 -3.23 -15.56
C LEU A 67 -4.21 -2.59 -14.93
N TRP A 68 -3.06 -3.29 -14.94
CA TRP A 68 -1.80 -2.77 -14.45
C TRP A 68 -1.27 -1.64 -15.33
N MET A 69 -1.42 -1.76 -16.66
CA MET A 69 -1.11 -0.67 -17.61
C MET A 69 -1.98 0.57 -17.33
N GLN A 70 -3.26 0.38 -17.06
CA GLN A 70 -4.16 1.48 -16.72
C GLN A 70 -3.70 2.18 -15.42
N ALA A 71 -3.36 1.42 -14.38
CA ALA A 71 -2.86 1.98 -13.12
C ALA A 71 -1.56 2.78 -13.34
N ARG A 72 -0.62 2.26 -14.15
CA ARG A 72 0.60 2.97 -14.55
C ARG A 72 0.29 4.29 -15.27
N ASN A 73 -0.56 4.24 -16.28
CA ASN A 73 -0.86 5.41 -17.12
C ASN A 73 -1.58 6.51 -16.34
N MET A 74 -2.45 6.13 -15.38
CA MET A 74 -3.17 7.11 -14.56
C MET A 74 -2.34 7.72 -13.45
N SER A 75 -1.43 6.96 -12.87
CA SER A 75 -0.67 7.42 -11.69
C SER A 75 0.74 7.92 -12.01
N GLY A 76 1.32 7.48 -13.15
CA GLY A 76 2.74 7.66 -13.45
C GLY A 76 3.68 6.75 -12.66
N GLN A 77 3.17 5.91 -11.74
CA GLN A 77 4.02 4.97 -10.99
C GLN A 77 4.61 3.90 -11.90
N PRO A 78 5.87 3.50 -11.70
CA PRO A 78 6.50 2.44 -12.47
C PRO A 78 5.84 1.09 -12.19
N ILE A 79 5.23 0.50 -13.21
CA ILE A 79 4.58 -0.82 -13.15
C ILE A 79 4.97 -1.61 -14.39
N LYS A 80 5.47 -2.83 -14.20
CA LYS A 80 5.80 -3.79 -15.26
C LYS A 80 4.79 -4.94 -15.22
N GLU A 81 3.89 -4.98 -16.20
CA GLU A 81 2.78 -5.91 -16.26
C GLU A 81 3.15 -7.31 -16.77
N ASN A 82 4.34 -7.48 -17.35
CA ASN A 82 4.73 -8.73 -18.02
C ASN A 82 4.82 -9.94 -17.07
N ILE A 83 4.91 -9.72 -15.78
CA ILE A 83 4.87 -10.79 -14.76
C ILE A 83 3.63 -11.68 -14.93
N TRP A 84 2.51 -11.11 -15.34
CA TRP A 84 1.25 -11.86 -15.52
C TRP A 84 1.27 -12.86 -16.70
N ILE A 85 2.33 -12.79 -17.53
CA ILE A 85 2.58 -13.73 -18.61
C ILE A 85 3.78 -14.62 -18.29
N SER A 86 4.87 -14.04 -17.74
CA SER A 86 6.15 -14.73 -17.57
C SER A 86 6.24 -15.58 -16.28
N ASN A 87 5.70 -15.09 -15.16
CA ASN A 87 5.69 -15.76 -13.86
C ASN A 87 4.51 -15.25 -13.02
N PRO A 88 3.24 -15.63 -13.37
CA PRO A 88 2.06 -15.12 -12.71
C PRO A 88 2.05 -15.45 -11.21
N VAL A 89 1.65 -14.46 -10.40
CA VAL A 89 1.43 -14.66 -8.96
C VAL A 89 0.17 -15.51 -8.74
N ASP A 90 0.28 -16.60 -8.01
CA ASP A 90 -0.84 -17.51 -7.73
C ASP A 90 -1.69 -17.07 -6.53
N THR A 91 -1.06 -16.40 -5.58
CA THR A 91 -1.72 -15.92 -4.36
C THR A 91 -1.00 -14.70 -3.79
N SER A 92 -1.76 -13.73 -3.23
CA SER A 92 -1.20 -12.63 -2.46
C SER A 92 -1.16 -12.92 -0.95
N TYR A 93 -1.70 -14.07 -0.50
CA TYR A 93 -1.84 -14.36 0.93
C TYR A 93 -0.50 -14.47 1.64
N LEU A 94 0.48 -15.14 1.02
CA LEU A 94 1.82 -15.28 1.61
C LEU A 94 2.49 -13.91 1.78
N ALA A 95 2.35 -13.02 0.79
CA ALA A 95 2.86 -11.64 0.87
C ALA A 95 2.12 -10.82 1.95
N CYS A 96 0.80 -11.00 2.10
CA CYS A 96 0.04 -10.37 3.20
C CYS A 96 0.51 -10.88 4.57
N MET A 97 0.74 -12.18 4.72
CA MET A 97 1.29 -12.78 5.94
C MET A 97 2.69 -12.26 6.24
N ALA A 98 3.52 -12.04 5.22
CA ALA A 98 4.86 -11.46 5.39
C ALA A 98 4.79 -10.03 5.96
N VAL A 99 3.85 -9.21 5.50
CA VAL A 99 3.62 -7.87 6.09
C VAL A 99 3.20 -7.99 7.56
N LYS A 100 2.32 -8.93 7.90
CA LYS A 100 1.89 -9.15 9.30
C LYS A 100 3.01 -9.73 10.16
N ALA A 101 3.89 -10.56 9.63
CA ALA A 101 5.07 -11.06 10.34
C ALA A 101 6.06 -9.91 10.66
N ALA A 102 6.32 -9.03 9.69
CA ALA A 102 7.12 -7.84 9.92
C ALA A 102 6.49 -6.90 10.96
N ALA A 103 5.15 -6.76 10.99
CA ALA A 103 4.42 -5.98 11.95
C ALA A 103 4.61 -6.46 13.41
N LEU A 104 4.91 -7.74 13.64
CA LEU A 104 5.22 -8.24 14.98
C LEU A 104 6.52 -7.66 15.54
N GLN A 105 7.44 -7.21 14.68
CA GLN A 105 8.68 -6.59 15.12
C GLN A 105 8.53 -5.07 15.31
N SER A 106 7.96 -4.38 14.33
CA SER A 106 7.67 -2.94 14.44
C SER A 106 6.77 -2.44 13.30
N GLY A 107 6.15 -1.27 13.50
CA GLY A 107 5.42 -0.59 12.42
C GLY A 107 6.32 -0.13 11.26
N VAL A 108 7.60 0.17 11.55
CA VAL A 108 8.59 0.49 10.51
C VAL A 108 8.88 -0.73 9.64
N ALA A 109 9.05 -1.90 10.26
CA ALA A 109 9.25 -3.16 9.54
C ALA A 109 8.01 -3.56 8.71
N GLU A 110 6.80 -3.36 9.25
CA GLU A 110 5.54 -3.58 8.52
C GLU A 110 5.50 -2.76 7.23
N GLU A 111 5.75 -1.46 7.34
CA GLU A 111 5.73 -0.56 6.18
C GLU A 111 6.82 -0.88 5.18
N ALA A 112 8.04 -1.12 5.64
CA ALA A 112 9.17 -1.45 4.77
C ALA A 112 8.94 -2.78 4.04
N MET A 113 8.40 -3.81 4.70
CA MET A 113 8.04 -5.08 4.07
C MET A 113 6.99 -4.87 2.98
N LEU A 114 5.89 -4.16 3.28
CA LEU A 114 4.85 -3.85 2.31
C LEU A 114 5.43 -3.11 1.09
N ARG A 115 6.28 -2.12 1.34
CA ARG A 115 6.94 -1.34 0.29
C ARG A 115 7.82 -2.21 -0.60
N LYS A 116 8.69 -3.00 -0.01
CA LYS A 116 9.64 -3.85 -0.74
C LYS A 116 8.96 -4.96 -1.55
N LEU A 117 7.89 -5.54 -1.03
CA LEU A 117 7.08 -6.50 -1.78
C LEU A 117 6.42 -5.85 -3.00
N ARG A 118 5.90 -4.63 -2.87
CA ARG A 118 5.36 -3.86 -4.00
C ARG A 118 6.45 -3.54 -5.04
N GLU A 119 7.62 -3.08 -4.63
CA GLU A 119 8.74 -2.85 -5.54
C GLU A 119 9.14 -4.15 -6.27
N ALA A 120 9.23 -5.25 -5.54
CA ALA A 120 9.58 -6.55 -6.09
C ALA A 120 8.62 -6.96 -7.23
N VAL A 121 7.32 -6.90 -7.00
CA VAL A 121 6.34 -7.35 -7.99
C VAL A 121 6.08 -6.31 -9.08
N MET A 122 5.92 -5.03 -8.73
CA MET A 122 5.53 -3.98 -9.68
C MET A 122 6.69 -3.51 -10.55
N MET A 123 7.89 -3.38 -9.97
CA MET A 123 9.05 -2.81 -10.66
C MET A 123 10.02 -3.88 -11.15
N HIS A 124 10.18 -4.96 -10.40
CA HIS A 124 11.21 -5.97 -10.65
C HIS A 124 10.67 -7.30 -11.18
N GLN A 125 9.34 -7.44 -11.36
CA GLN A 125 8.68 -8.63 -11.88
C GLN A 125 9.02 -9.90 -11.09
N ARG A 126 9.21 -9.76 -9.77
CA ARG A 126 9.49 -10.87 -8.87
C ARG A 126 8.18 -11.37 -8.27
N ASN A 127 7.95 -12.67 -8.32
CA ASN A 127 6.72 -13.28 -7.86
C ASN A 127 6.65 -13.31 -6.32
N ILE A 128 5.89 -12.40 -5.72
CA ILE A 128 5.72 -12.29 -4.27
C ILE A 128 4.82 -13.39 -3.66
N GLY A 129 4.29 -14.29 -4.46
CA GLY A 129 3.69 -15.55 -4.01
C GLY A 129 4.72 -16.63 -3.68
N GLU A 130 5.98 -16.46 -4.10
CA GLU A 130 7.09 -17.37 -3.86
C GLU A 130 7.79 -17.05 -2.54
N LEU A 131 8.00 -18.09 -1.72
CA LEU A 131 8.66 -17.93 -0.41
C LEU A 131 10.07 -17.38 -0.53
N GLU A 132 10.80 -17.82 -1.52
CA GLU A 132 12.18 -17.38 -1.81
C GLU A 132 12.25 -15.87 -1.99
N VAL A 133 11.32 -15.28 -2.76
CA VAL A 133 11.25 -13.82 -3.00
C VAL A 133 10.98 -13.07 -1.70
N ILE A 134 10.09 -13.59 -0.86
CA ILE A 134 9.78 -12.99 0.45
C ILE A 134 10.97 -13.03 1.39
N LEU A 135 11.70 -14.16 1.42
CA LEU A 135 12.89 -14.31 2.26
C LEU A 135 14.06 -13.44 1.78
N GLU A 136 14.22 -13.23 0.48
CA GLU A 136 15.20 -12.30 -0.07
C GLU A 136 14.85 -10.84 0.28
N VAL A 137 13.57 -10.47 0.25
CA VAL A 137 13.12 -9.15 0.75
C VAL A 137 13.41 -8.99 2.24
N ALA A 138 13.16 -10.03 3.04
CA ALA A 138 13.48 -10.01 4.47
C ALA A 138 14.99 -9.90 4.73
N GLU A 139 15.83 -10.55 3.92
CA GLU A 139 17.30 -10.41 3.97
C GLU A 139 17.75 -8.98 3.70
N ASP A 140 17.18 -8.32 2.66
CA ASP A 140 17.51 -6.92 2.33
C ASP A 140 17.15 -5.98 3.50
N LEU A 141 16.02 -6.21 4.15
CA LEU A 141 15.58 -5.43 5.31
C LEU A 141 16.40 -5.71 6.58
N ASP A 142 16.90 -6.94 6.76
CA ASP A 142 17.78 -7.30 7.87
C ASP A 142 19.15 -6.62 7.72
N GLN A 143 19.73 -6.63 6.51
CA GLN A 143 20.99 -5.92 6.21
C GLN A 143 20.89 -4.41 6.50
N LYS A 144 19.71 -3.84 6.35
CA LYS A 144 19.40 -2.44 6.70
C LYS A 144 19.00 -2.23 8.16
N GLN A 145 19.03 -3.27 8.97
CA GLN A 145 18.64 -3.25 10.39
C GLN A 145 17.18 -2.79 10.65
N ILE A 146 16.29 -3.00 9.67
CA ILE A 146 14.86 -2.65 9.76
C ILE A 146 14.07 -3.76 10.44
N LEU A 147 14.42 -5.02 10.16
CA LEU A 147 13.86 -6.19 10.83
C LEU A 147 14.96 -7.23 11.12
N LYS A 148 14.66 -8.24 11.92
CA LYS A 148 15.52 -9.40 12.17
C LYS A 148 15.01 -10.58 11.37
N LYS A 149 15.77 -11.01 10.35
CA LYS A 149 15.36 -12.07 9.41
C LYS A 149 15.03 -13.41 10.09
N ASP A 150 15.83 -13.83 11.06
CA ASP A 150 15.59 -15.12 11.71
C ASP A 150 14.27 -15.10 12.50
N VAL A 151 13.99 -14.02 13.24
CA VAL A 151 12.71 -13.82 13.93
C VAL A 151 11.56 -13.76 12.93
N PHE A 152 11.72 -13.02 11.83
CA PHE A 152 10.71 -12.94 10.77
C PHE A 152 10.38 -14.32 10.19
N ARG A 153 11.41 -15.15 9.93
CA ARG A 153 11.24 -16.49 9.38
C ARG A 153 10.47 -17.43 10.31
N GLU A 154 10.73 -17.33 11.62
CA GLU A 154 10.00 -18.09 12.64
C GLU A 154 8.53 -17.61 12.73
N ASP A 155 8.32 -16.29 12.69
CA ASP A 155 7.00 -15.68 12.82
C ASP A 155 6.12 -15.89 11.59
N LEU A 156 6.66 -15.93 10.38
CA LEU A 156 5.92 -15.95 9.11
C LEU A 156 4.80 -17.00 9.05
N PHE A 157 5.07 -18.19 9.58
CA PHE A 157 4.09 -19.29 9.63
C PHE A 157 3.50 -19.54 11.02
N SER A 158 3.68 -18.59 11.95
CA SER A 158 3.17 -18.70 13.31
C SER A 158 1.64 -18.54 13.35
N ASP A 159 1.03 -19.10 14.40
CA ASP A 159 -0.38 -18.90 14.70
C ASP A 159 -0.73 -17.41 14.92
N LYS A 160 0.23 -16.62 15.43
CA LYS A 160 0.05 -15.18 15.64
C LYS A 160 -0.17 -14.44 14.33
N VAL A 161 0.66 -14.71 13.31
CA VAL A 161 0.56 -14.11 11.99
C VAL A 161 -0.71 -14.59 11.28
N SER A 162 -0.98 -15.89 11.31
CA SER A 162 -2.21 -16.47 10.73
C SER A 162 -3.47 -15.85 11.34
N LYS A 163 -3.50 -15.67 12.66
CA LYS A 163 -4.61 -15.02 13.37
C LYS A 163 -4.73 -13.54 12.99
N SER A 164 -3.62 -12.80 13.00
CA SER A 164 -3.60 -11.38 12.64
C SER A 164 -4.09 -11.14 11.21
N PHE A 165 -3.64 -11.95 10.25
CA PHE A 165 -4.12 -11.84 8.87
C PHE A 165 -5.61 -12.20 8.76
N LYS A 166 -6.08 -13.23 9.47
CA LYS A 166 -7.49 -13.59 9.52
C LYS A 166 -8.35 -12.47 10.12
N GLU A 167 -7.85 -11.75 11.12
CA GLU A 167 -8.52 -10.58 11.68
C GLU A 167 -8.64 -9.46 10.64
N ASP A 168 -7.60 -9.21 9.83
CA ASP A 168 -7.64 -8.25 8.73
C ASP A 168 -8.66 -8.64 7.66
N LEU A 169 -8.72 -9.91 7.26
CA LEU A 169 -9.72 -10.42 6.31
C LEU A 169 -11.15 -10.26 6.87
N ASN A 170 -11.35 -10.55 8.15
CA ASN A 170 -12.65 -10.37 8.82
C ASN A 170 -13.03 -8.88 8.87
N LYS A 171 -12.08 -8.00 9.18
CA LYS A 171 -12.29 -6.55 9.20
C LYS A 171 -12.67 -6.03 7.81
N THR A 172 -11.98 -6.49 6.76
CA THR A 172 -12.27 -6.19 5.36
C THR A 172 -13.70 -6.61 5.00
N LYS A 173 -14.08 -7.84 5.34
CA LYS A 173 -15.42 -8.37 5.07
C LYS A 173 -16.50 -7.64 5.88
N ALA A 174 -16.31 -7.45 7.17
CA ALA A 174 -17.26 -6.77 8.05
C ALA A 174 -17.47 -5.30 7.65
N GLY A 175 -16.42 -4.63 7.15
CA GLY A 175 -16.48 -3.28 6.62
C GLY A 175 -17.12 -3.17 5.22
N GLY A 176 -17.49 -4.27 4.57
CA GLY A 176 -18.00 -4.27 3.20
C GLY A 176 -16.98 -3.76 2.18
N ILE A 177 -15.68 -3.90 2.48
CA ILE A 177 -14.60 -3.42 1.60
C ILE A 177 -14.42 -4.41 0.46
N THR A 178 -14.75 -4.01 -0.74
CA THR A 178 -14.70 -4.84 -1.95
C THR A 178 -13.60 -4.41 -2.93
N ARG A 179 -12.91 -3.31 -2.64
CA ARG A 179 -11.88 -2.75 -3.52
C ARG A 179 -10.70 -2.20 -2.74
N PHE A 180 -9.52 -2.29 -3.33
CA PHE A 180 -8.30 -1.69 -2.82
C PHE A 180 -7.74 -0.68 -3.84
N PRO A 181 -7.12 0.40 -3.37
CA PRO A 181 -7.04 0.84 -1.98
C PRO A 181 -8.39 1.30 -1.44
N THR A 182 -8.63 1.14 -0.13
CA THR A 182 -9.70 1.86 0.57
C THR A 182 -9.13 2.46 1.85
N LEU A 183 -9.34 3.75 2.06
CA LEU A 183 -8.97 4.47 3.27
C LEU A 183 -10.23 4.74 4.09
N LEU A 184 -10.28 4.21 5.30
CA LEU A 184 -11.32 4.53 6.27
C LEU A 184 -10.73 5.52 7.29
N ILE A 185 -11.07 6.79 7.14
CA ILE A 185 -10.48 7.90 7.89
C ILE A 185 -11.42 8.25 9.03
N THR A 186 -10.94 8.15 10.27
CA THR A 186 -11.67 8.54 11.47
C THR A 186 -10.98 9.74 12.14
N TYR A 187 -11.75 10.79 12.40
CA TYR A 187 -11.31 11.97 13.13
C TYR A 187 -12.43 12.47 14.02
N LYS A 188 -12.19 12.60 15.32
CA LYS A 188 -13.25 12.85 16.31
C LYS A 188 -14.33 11.77 16.17
N GLU A 189 -15.57 12.18 16.02
CA GLU A 189 -16.72 11.27 15.87
C GLU A 189 -17.11 11.04 14.40
N ARG A 190 -16.32 11.55 13.44
CA ARG A 190 -16.61 11.44 12.01
C ARG A 190 -15.77 10.38 11.37
N THR A 191 -16.39 9.65 10.45
CA THR A 191 -15.70 8.64 9.63
C THR A 191 -16.02 8.90 8.16
N TYR A 192 -14.97 8.89 7.31
CA TYR A 192 -15.06 9.01 5.87
C TYR A 192 -14.37 7.85 5.20
N GLN A 193 -14.94 7.39 4.09
CA GLN A 193 -14.35 6.33 3.28
C GLN A 193 -13.97 6.88 1.92
N ILE A 194 -12.71 6.61 1.53
CA ILE A 194 -12.21 6.88 0.19
C ILE A 194 -11.88 5.54 -0.44
N THR A 195 -12.46 5.24 -1.61
CA THR A 195 -12.24 3.98 -2.32
C THR A 195 -11.58 4.24 -3.67
N GLY A 196 -10.55 3.43 -3.98
CA GLY A 196 -9.77 3.52 -5.22
C GLY A 196 -8.71 4.61 -5.19
N TYR A 197 -8.01 4.74 -6.33
CA TYR A 197 -7.04 5.80 -6.55
C TYR A 197 -7.73 7.17 -6.52
N ARG A 198 -7.07 8.13 -5.85
CA ARG A 198 -7.47 9.54 -5.82
C ARG A 198 -6.24 10.43 -5.91
N PRO A 199 -6.28 11.53 -6.68
CA PRO A 199 -5.21 12.51 -6.68
C PRO A 199 -5.09 13.21 -5.32
N PHE A 200 -3.95 13.80 -5.05
CA PHE A 200 -3.66 14.48 -3.78
C PHE A 200 -4.71 15.55 -3.43
N SER A 201 -5.20 16.31 -4.42
CA SER A 201 -6.23 17.33 -4.24
C SER A 201 -7.52 16.80 -3.62
N GLU A 202 -7.98 15.62 -4.05
CA GLU A 202 -9.16 14.96 -3.48
C GLU A 202 -8.90 14.41 -2.06
N LEU A 203 -7.73 13.84 -1.83
CA LEU A 203 -7.35 13.42 -0.47
C LEU A 203 -7.31 14.62 0.46
N LYS A 204 -6.58 15.68 0.10
CA LYS A 204 -6.49 16.94 0.85
C LYS A 204 -7.89 17.50 1.17
N LYS A 205 -8.78 17.56 0.18
CA LYS A 205 -10.14 18.05 0.35
C LYS A 205 -10.90 17.26 1.42
N THR A 206 -10.75 15.94 1.46
CA THR A 206 -11.41 15.11 2.47
C THR A 206 -10.92 15.44 3.88
N PHE A 207 -9.61 15.62 4.09
CA PHE A 207 -9.07 15.99 5.39
C PHE A 207 -9.52 17.39 5.83
N LEU A 208 -9.60 18.35 4.90
CA LEU A 208 -10.13 19.69 5.18
C LEU A 208 -11.62 19.71 5.51
N LEU A 209 -12.42 18.80 4.92
CA LEU A 209 -13.84 18.62 5.30
C LEU A 209 -13.98 18.08 6.72
N MET A 210 -13.04 17.25 7.18
CA MET A 210 -13.04 16.72 8.56
C MET A 210 -12.53 17.74 9.59
N GLU A 211 -11.54 18.53 9.22
CA GLU A 211 -10.94 19.59 10.05
C GLU A 211 -10.70 20.84 9.20
N PRO A 212 -11.69 21.78 9.16
CA PRO A 212 -11.59 22.99 8.32
C PRO A 212 -10.41 23.90 8.66
N ASN A 213 -9.91 23.84 9.90
CA ASN A 213 -8.76 24.62 10.35
C ASN A 213 -7.42 23.83 10.22
N LEU A 214 -7.42 22.78 9.41
CA LEU A 214 -6.21 22.00 9.15
C LEU A 214 -5.25 22.83 8.30
N GLU A 215 -4.18 23.27 8.91
CA GLU A 215 -3.06 23.90 8.19
C GLU A 215 -2.16 22.79 7.64
N LEU A 216 -1.93 22.84 6.33
CA LEU A 216 -0.98 22.00 5.61
C LEU A 216 0.02 22.93 4.95
N ASP A 217 1.27 22.87 5.39
CA ASP A 217 2.36 23.54 4.70
C ASP A 217 2.64 22.78 3.40
N LEU A 218 2.26 23.38 2.27
CA LEU A 218 2.43 22.78 0.94
C LEU A 218 3.83 23.05 0.36
N GLU A 219 4.63 23.93 0.99
CA GLU A 219 6.03 24.10 0.66
C GLU A 219 6.82 22.96 1.32
N ILE A 220 7.14 21.95 0.52
CA ILE A 220 7.83 20.76 1.00
C ILE A 220 9.32 20.93 0.76
N ASP A 221 10.12 20.91 1.83
CA ASP A 221 11.56 20.80 1.71
C ASP A 221 11.91 19.44 1.08
N LYS A 222 12.56 19.53 -0.09
CA LYS A 222 12.89 18.35 -0.89
C LYS A 222 13.88 17.43 -0.18
N GLU A 223 14.85 17.98 0.53
CA GLU A 223 15.88 17.22 1.22
C GLU A 223 15.27 16.49 2.44
N GLU A 224 14.43 17.18 3.21
CA GLU A 224 13.66 16.57 4.32
C GLU A 224 12.77 15.44 3.81
N TYR A 225 12.09 15.64 2.67
CA TYR A 225 11.24 14.61 2.08
C TYR A 225 12.05 13.39 1.62
N LEU A 226 13.19 13.60 0.94
CA LEU A 226 14.08 12.52 0.51
C LEU A 226 14.57 11.68 1.68
N ASN A 227 14.95 12.33 2.78
CA ASN A 227 15.45 11.68 3.99
C ASN A 227 14.36 10.96 4.79
N SER A 228 13.08 11.23 4.52
CA SER A 228 11.95 10.61 5.22
C SER A 228 11.61 9.20 4.72
N TRP A 229 12.18 8.78 3.58
CA TRP A 229 11.82 7.52 2.94
C TRP A 229 13.05 6.72 2.55
N GLU A 230 13.01 5.41 2.79
CA GLU A 230 14.10 4.50 2.41
C GLU A 230 14.27 4.39 0.88
N SER A 231 13.17 4.43 0.15
CA SER A 231 13.15 4.38 -1.31
C SER A 231 12.03 5.26 -1.86
N LEU A 232 12.30 5.89 -3.00
CA LEU A 232 11.35 6.72 -3.72
C LEU A 232 11.41 6.37 -5.22
N THR A 233 10.26 6.43 -5.87
CA THR A 233 10.19 6.44 -7.34
C THR A 233 10.30 7.87 -7.85
N ASP A 234 10.65 8.03 -9.14
CA ASP A 234 10.66 9.35 -9.78
C ASP A 234 9.30 10.04 -9.66
N ARG A 235 8.22 9.28 -9.81
CA ARG A 235 6.85 9.80 -9.68
C ARG A 235 6.53 10.32 -8.27
N GLU A 236 7.04 9.68 -7.23
CA GLU A 236 6.88 10.14 -5.85
C GLU A 236 7.64 11.44 -5.59
N LEU A 237 8.77 11.64 -6.26
CA LEU A 237 9.52 12.90 -6.23
C LEU A 237 8.80 13.99 -7.02
N GLU A 238 8.30 13.69 -8.22
CA GLU A 238 7.52 14.61 -9.03
C GLU A 238 6.31 15.15 -8.30
N GLU A 239 5.60 14.29 -7.54
CA GLU A 239 4.40 14.68 -6.77
C GLU A 239 4.70 15.78 -5.73
N VAL A 240 5.94 15.87 -5.27
CA VAL A 240 6.37 16.83 -4.27
C VAL A 240 6.99 18.08 -4.90
N ILE A 241 7.75 17.90 -5.97
CA ILE A 241 8.52 18.99 -6.62
C ILE A 241 7.61 19.85 -7.51
N THR A 242 6.62 19.23 -8.15
CA THR A 242 5.69 19.95 -9.02
C THR A 242 4.67 20.67 -8.14
N PRO A 243 4.62 22.01 -8.15
CA PRO A 243 3.56 22.73 -7.46
C PRO A 243 2.21 22.17 -7.91
N ALA A 244 1.33 21.90 -6.97
CA ALA A 244 -0.02 21.50 -7.31
C ALA A 244 -0.57 22.55 -8.29
N GLN A 245 -0.71 22.20 -9.55
CA GLN A 245 -1.50 23.03 -10.47
C GLN A 245 -2.88 23.10 -9.82
N GLU A 246 -3.27 24.31 -9.41
CA GLU A 246 -4.65 24.57 -9.04
C GLU A 246 -5.47 24.28 -10.29
N GLU A 247 -6.03 23.06 -10.35
CA GLU A 247 -7.07 22.79 -11.32
C GLU A 247 -8.25 23.69 -10.94
N CYS A 248 -8.30 24.84 -11.60
CA CYS A 248 -9.48 25.68 -11.61
C CYS A 248 -10.61 24.89 -12.29
N PHE A 249 -11.53 24.41 -11.45
CA PHE A 249 -12.87 23.97 -11.86
C PHE A 249 -13.93 24.90 -11.27
#